data_00994143ee31c51449f5c2bdb2b695fd
#
_entry.id   00994143ee31c51449f5c2bdb2b695fd
#
_cell.length_a   1.000
_cell.length_b   1.000
_cell.length_c   1.000
_cell.angle_alpha   90.00
_cell.angle_beta   90.00
_cell.angle_gamma   90.00
#
_symmetry.space_group_name_H-M   'P 1'
#
loop_
_entity.id
_entity.type
_entity.pdbx_description
1 polymer ?
#
loop_
_entity_poly.entity_id
_entity_poly.type
_entity_poly.pdbx_seq_one_letter_code
_entity_poly.pdbx_strand_id
1 'polypeptide(L)'
;GAASYVAAKKAQKAAKRPNDDQRGVLVNKESNIEQIPVIYGERRVGGVRVFVSTDGTKLIAGGLTRWQSGWEPESEVYDTVSDTPTNEYLYIALVLAEGEVESITDLEINELPFTHAKYSGLISYNVYLRNVNEFWTADHRLRGVAFLGMRFKWDEEAFAGVPDVTALVKGKKLYDPRTASTAWSDNPALCIRDYLTNTRYGKGLAVSAIDDVALGIAATKCDDSVTEYTGGATGKLFTCNAVLDTSKTLFDNLNILLLGCRGFLPYSQGQYRLKIDGSSASQFAFTTDHIIGGISIQGESKSDKYNRVTVKFPNPDANWQPDTAIWPAAGSTEETAYLAADGVLLQEEIELDTITNYYQARDLARILLLRSRNGITCGIKVTSEALQLE
;
A
#
# COMPACT_ATOMS: atom_id res chain seq x y z
N GLY A 1 -10.55 -3.15 -21.23
CA GLY A 1 -11.33 -3.40 -20.01
C GLY A 1 -11.39 -4.86 -19.63
N ALA A 2 -11.93 -5.75 -20.51
CA ALA A 2 -12.08 -7.18 -20.20
C ALA A 2 -10.72 -7.92 -20.09
N ALA A 3 -9.77 -7.61 -20.95
CA ALA A 3 -8.45 -8.23 -20.94
C ALA A 3 -7.65 -7.89 -19.70
N SER A 4 -7.73 -6.64 -19.20
CA SER A 4 -7.07 -6.23 -17.95
C SER A 4 -7.75 -6.83 -16.72
N TYR A 5 -9.05 -7.00 -16.72
CA TYR A 5 -9.79 -7.69 -15.66
C TYR A 5 -9.44 -9.18 -15.58
N VAL A 6 -9.40 -9.88 -16.72
CA VAL A 6 -9.00 -11.30 -16.79
C VAL A 6 -7.53 -11.48 -16.40
N ALA A 7 -6.65 -10.53 -16.75
CA ALA A 7 -5.26 -10.53 -16.32
C ALA A 7 -5.13 -10.27 -14.82
N ALA A 8 -5.89 -9.32 -14.26
CA ALA A 8 -5.95 -9.08 -12.82
C ALA A 8 -6.48 -10.32 -12.06
N LYS A 9 -7.48 -11.00 -12.59
CA LYS A 9 -8.04 -12.23 -12.02
C LYS A 9 -7.04 -13.41 -12.07
N LYS A 10 -6.25 -13.54 -13.15
CA LYS A 10 -5.18 -14.54 -13.26
C LYS A 10 -4.03 -14.25 -12.30
N ALA A 11 -3.63 -12.97 -12.15
CA ALA A 11 -2.61 -12.53 -11.20
C ALA A 11 -3.08 -12.79 -9.76
N GLN A 12 -4.33 -12.53 -9.46
CA GLN A 12 -4.94 -12.77 -8.15
C GLN A 12 -5.03 -14.27 -7.80
N LYS A 13 -5.33 -15.12 -8.77
CA LYS A 13 -5.31 -16.60 -8.59
C LYS A 13 -3.87 -17.14 -8.40
N ALA A 14 -2.87 -16.50 -9.00
CA ALA A 14 -1.47 -16.82 -8.82
C ALA A 14 -0.91 -16.27 -7.49
N ALA A 15 -1.46 -15.14 -6.99
CA ALA A 15 -1.10 -14.52 -5.71
C ALA A 15 -1.73 -15.23 -4.49
N LYS A 16 -2.63 -16.16 -4.66
CA LYS A 16 -3.14 -17.02 -3.56
C LYS A 16 -2.04 -17.99 -3.08
N ARG A 17 -1.03 -17.45 -2.41
CA ARG A 17 -0.20 -18.23 -1.49
C ARG A 17 -0.93 -18.27 -0.14
N PRO A 18 -1.17 -19.46 0.43
CA PRO A 18 -1.93 -19.58 1.68
C PRO A 18 -1.04 -19.19 2.86
N ASN A 19 -0.71 -17.97 3.12
CA ASN A 19 -0.06 -17.48 4.34
C ASN A 19 0.54 -16.07 4.23
N ASP A 20 0.09 -15.20 3.32
CA ASP A 20 0.36 -13.77 3.52
C ASP A 20 -0.69 -13.25 4.53
N ASP A 21 -0.47 -13.61 5.79
CA ASP A 21 -1.21 -13.05 6.91
C ASP A 21 -0.92 -11.55 6.93
N GLN A 22 -1.93 -10.70 6.84
CA GLN A 22 -1.78 -9.24 6.94
C GLN A 22 -1.06 -8.82 8.24
N ARG A 23 -1.07 -9.69 9.26
CA ARG A 23 -0.21 -9.55 10.44
C ARG A 23 1.27 -9.49 10.12
N GLY A 24 1.71 -10.08 9.00
CA GLY A 24 3.11 -10.01 8.57
C GLY A 24 3.66 -8.60 8.37
N VAL A 25 2.77 -7.61 8.10
CA VAL A 25 3.14 -6.18 8.01
C VAL A 25 3.32 -5.55 9.39
N LEU A 26 2.62 -6.04 10.41
CA LEU A 26 2.66 -5.54 11.79
C LEU A 26 3.69 -6.24 12.66
N VAL A 27 4.36 -7.28 12.18
CA VAL A 27 5.37 -8.04 12.92
C VAL A 27 6.76 -7.59 12.50
N ASN A 28 7.68 -7.50 13.46
CA ASN A 28 9.08 -7.25 13.13
C ASN A 28 9.69 -8.51 12.51
N LYS A 29 10.23 -8.38 11.32
CA LYS A 29 10.93 -9.46 10.64
C LYS A 29 12.41 -9.44 10.97
N GLU A 30 13.01 -10.61 11.20
CA GLU A 30 14.44 -10.79 11.40
C GLU A 30 15.02 -11.57 10.24
N SER A 31 15.69 -10.90 9.33
CA SER A 31 16.32 -11.55 8.18
C SER A 31 17.35 -10.65 7.53
N ASN A 32 18.46 -11.23 7.11
CA ASN A 32 19.48 -10.53 6.33
C ASN A 32 19.12 -10.41 4.83
N ILE A 33 18.06 -11.08 4.41
CA ILE A 33 17.62 -11.14 3.01
C ILE A 33 16.18 -10.65 2.81
N GLU A 34 15.55 -10.11 3.86
CA GLU A 34 14.19 -9.59 3.76
C GLU A 34 14.16 -8.33 2.90
N GLN A 35 13.14 -8.23 2.07
CA GLN A 35 12.95 -7.08 1.21
C GLN A 35 12.37 -5.90 1.99
N ILE A 36 12.90 -4.71 1.75
CA ILE A 36 12.40 -3.48 2.35
C ILE A 36 11.17 -3.04 1.56
N PRO A 37 10.01 -2.85 2.22
CA PRO A 37 8.79 -2.48 1.51
C PRO A 37 8.79 -1.02 1.06
N VAL A 38 7.99 -0.72 0.03
CA VAL A 38 7.64 0.64 -0.34
C VAL A 38 6.28 0.98 0.28
N ILE A 39 6.19 2.11 0.99
CA ILE A 39 4.97 2.55 1.64
C ILE A 39 4.38 3.75 0.88
N TYR A 40 3.15 3.60 0.41
CA TYR A 40 2.32 4.68 -0.12
C TYR A 40 1.18 5.00 0.84
N GLY A 41 0.80 6.28 0.92
CA GLY A 41 -0.23 6.73 1.85
C GLY A 41 0.21 6.60 3.31
N GLU A 42 -0.68 6.13 4.17
CA GLU A 42 -0.43 5.99 5.61
C GLU A 42 -0.69 4.54 6.07
N ARG A 43 0.30 3.92 6.73
CA ARG A 43 0.21 2.54 7.21
C ARG A 43 0.96 2.34 8.52
N ARG A 44 0.42 1.47 9.39
CA ARG A 44 1.18 0.92 10.52
C ARG A 44 2.00 -0.26 10.04
N VAL A 45 3.28 -0.26 10.37
CA VAL A 45 4.24 -1.30 9.94
C VAL A 45 5.17 -1.69 11.07
N GLY A 46 5.59 -2.96 11.09
CA GLY A 46 6.57 -3.50 12.03
C GLY A 46 8.02 -3.39 11.55
N GLY A 47 8.26 -3.37 10.24
CA GLY A 47 9.60 -3.23 9.66
C GLY A 47 10.51 -4.45 9.79
N VAL A 48 11.75 -4.28 9.34
CA VAL A 48 12.80 -5.31 9.33
C VAL A 48 13.88 -4.94 10.35
N ARG A 49 14.14 -5.81 11.32
CA ARG A 49 15.26 -5.67 12.27
C ARG A 49 16.56 -5.99 11.57
N VAL A 50 17.37 -4.97 11.31
CA VAL A 50 18.67 -5.11 10.65
C VAL A 50 19.82 -5.16 11.65
N PHE A 51 19.57 -4.78 12.89
CA PHE A 51 20.53 -4.82 13.97
C PHE A 51 19.84 -4.97 15.32
N VAL A 52 20.33 -5.88 16.12
CA VAL A 52 19.93 -6.08 17.53
C VAL A 52 21.19 -6.39 18.32
N SER A 53 21.46 -5.65 19.37
CA SER A 53 22.60 -5.90 20.26
C SER A 53 22.31 -5.42 21.66
N THR A 54 22.87 -6.07 22.65
CA THR A 54 22.96 -5.54 24.00
C THR A 54 24.24 -4.72 24.14
N ASP A 55 24.33 -3.85 25.17
CA ASP A 55 25.50 -3.05 25.41
C ASP A 55 26.73 -3.93 25.66
N GLY A 56 27.66 -3.85 24.75
CA GLY A 56 29.02 -4.25 24.95
C GLY A 56 29.82 -3.08 25.52
N THR A 57 31.09 -3.23 25.74
CA THR A 57 32.03 -2.39 26.47
C THR A 57 32.17 -0.91 26.04
N LYS A 58 31.40 -0.38 25.10
CA LYS A 58 31.47 1.06 24.71
C LYS A 58 30.13 1.60 24.30
N LEU A 59 29.57 2.45 25.14
CA LEU A 59 28.46 3.32 24.81
C LEU A 59 29.00 4.62 24.21
N ILE A 60 28.54 4.95 23.02
CA ILE A 60 28.63 6.31 22.51
C ILE A 60 27.21 6.79 22.38
N ALA A 61 26.79 7.66 23.27
CA ALA A 61 25.54 8.39 23.13
C ALA A 61 25.72 9.40 22.00
N GLY A 62 25.00 9.22 20.92
CA GLY A 62 24.84 10.22 19.87
C GLY A 62 23.51 10.91 19.99
N GLY A 63 23.47 12.19 19.70
CA GLY A 63 22.28 13.02 19.80
C GLY A 63 21.12 12.54 18.93
N LEU A 64 19.96 12.97 19.31
CA LEU A 64 18.69 12.81 18.61
C LEU A 64 18.74 13.47 17.23
N THR A 65 18.54 12.72 16.18
CA THR A 65 18.25 13.29 14.86
C THR A 65 16.79 13.07 14.52
N ARG A 66 16.02 14.14 14.60
CA ARG A 66 14.65 14.17 14.08
C ARG A 66 14.74 14.44 12.58
N TRP A 67 14.11 13.65 11.76
CA TRP A 67 13.94 13.91 10.34
C TRP A 67 12.94 15.05 10.14
N GLN A 68 13.43 16.27 10.13
CA GLN A 68 12.76 17.44 9.55
C GLN A 68 13.86 18.38 9.05
N SER A 69 13.64 18.98 7.88
CA SER A 69 14.55 19.95 7.28
C SER A 69 14.95 21.06 8.28
N GLY A 70 16.23 21.14 8.61
CA GLY A 70 16.78 22.27 9.40
C GLY A 70 17.35 21.92 10.76
N TRP A 71 18.04 20.80 10.93
CA TRP A 71 18.63 20.43 12.23
C TRP A 71 20.14 20.64 12.28
N GLU A 72 20.54 21.36 13.33
CA GLU A 72 21.90 21.42 13.82
C GLU A 72 22.14 20.28 14.83
N PRO A 73 23.35 19.70 14.91
CA PRO A 73 23.63 18.66 15.89
C PRO A 73 23.60 19.23 17.30
N GLU A 74 22.70 18.77 18.14
CA GLU A 74 22.79 19.02 19.58
C GLU A 74 24.02 18.31 20.13
N SER A 75 24.65 18.97 21.12
CA SER A 75 25.91 18.57 21.77
C SER A 75 25.91 17.09 22.17
N GLU A 76 26.99 16.40 21.80
CA GLU A 76 27.28 15.03 22.20
C GLU A 76 27.32 14.95 23.74
N VAL A 77 26.34 14.24 24.31
CA VAL A 77 26.39 13.86 25.72
C VAL A 77 27.13 12.54 25.79
N TYR A 78 28.37 12.60 26.23
CA TYR A 78 29.16 11.41 26.54
C TYR A 78 28.79 10.90 27.93
N ASP A 79 28.24 9.72 27.99
CA ASP A 79 28.11 9.01 29.27
C ASP A 79 29.34 8.12 29.46
N THR A 80 30.01 8.27 30.60
CA THR A 80 31.20 7.50 30.95
C THR A 80 30.79 6.10 31.33
N VAL A 81 31.17 5.15 30.51
CA VAL A 81 30.79 3.74 30.65
C VAL A 81 31.81 2.98 31.50
N SER A 82 31.29 2.15 32.38
CA SER A 82 32.01 1.10 33.08
C SER A 82 32.58 0.08 32.06
N ASP A 83 33.84 -0.38 32.29
CA ASP A 83 34.50 -1.40 31.45
C ASP A 83 33.88 -2.81 31.52
N THR A 84 32.80 -2.95 32.28
CA THR A 84 32.07 -4.23 32.42
C THR A 84 30.76 -4.19 31.63
N PRO A 85 30.51 -5.12 30.71
CA PRO A 85 29.21 -5.18 30.02
C PRO A 85 28.10 -5.43 31.03
N THR A 86 27.12 -4.55 31.11
CA THR A 86 26.01 -4.69 32.06
C THR A 86 24.80 -5.38 31.43
N ASN A 87 24.74 -5.44 30.08
CA ASN A 87 23.54 -5.86 29.32
C ASN A 87 22.28 -5.10 29.75
N GLU A 88 22.46 -3.87 30.25
CA GLU A 88 21.39 -3.06 30.78
C GLU A 88 20.56 -2.44 29.65
N TYR A 89 21.15 -2.29 28.46
CA TYR A 89 20.49 -1.67 27.32
C TYR A 89 20.44 -2.61 26.12
N LEU A 90 19.32 -2.55 25.40
CA LEU A 90 19.09 -3.22 24.13
C LEU A 90 19.03 -2.17 23.02
N TYR A 91 19.84 -2.32 22.00
CA TYR A 91 19.90 -1.48 20.82
C TYR A 91 19.25 -2.18 19.64
N ILE A 92 18.36 -1.50 18.95
CA ILE A 92 17.67 -2.03 17.77
C ILE A 92 17.74 -1.01 16.65
N ALA A 93 18.10 -1.46 15.43
CA ALA A 93 17.85 -0.74 14.20
C ALA A 93 16.73 -1.44 13.42
N LEU A 94 15.65 -0.72 13.18
CA LEU A 94 14.46 -1.21 12.52
C LEU A 94 14.23 -0.41 11.22
N VAL A 95 14.36 -1.06 10.07
CA VAL A 95 14.09 -0.45 8.76
C VAL A 95 12.61 -0.60 8.45
N LEU A 96 11.94 0.51 8.17
CA LEU A 96 10.49 0.57 7.95
C LEU A 96 10.12 0.64 6.47
N ALA A 97 10.84 1.41 5.68
CA ALA A 97 10.49 1.65 4.28
C ALA A 97 11.69 1.98 3.40
N GLU A 98 11.52 1.71 2.13
CA GLU A 98 12.43 2.10 1.06
C GLU A 98 12.29 3.61 0.77
N GLY A 99 13.42 4.31 0.80
CA GLY A 99 13.49 5.75 0.52
C GLY A 99 13.01 6.65 1.64
N GLU A 100 12.87 7.94 1.32
CA GLU A 100 12.34 8.96 2.23
C GLU A 100 10.84 8.80 2.42
N VAL A 101 10.38 8.98 3.66
CA VAL A 101 8.97 9.01 4.04
C VAL A 101 8.61 10.38 4.62
N GLU A 102 7.33 10.76 4.62
CA GLU A 102 6.86 12.03 5.16
C GLU A 102 7.01 12.10 6.67
N SER A 103 6.56 11.06 7.39
CA SER A 103 6.68 11.01 8.85
C SER A 103 6.58 9.60 9.39
N ILE A 104 7.17 9.41 10.58
CA ILE A 104 7.06 8.21 11.40
C ILE A 104 6.53 8.66 12.76
N THR A 105 5.37 8.18 13.14
CA THR A 105 4.65 8.60 14.35
C THR A 105 4.02 7.41 15.04
N ASP A 106 3.40 7.64 16.18
CA ASP A 106 2.54 6.70 16.89
C ASP A 106 3.16 5.30 17.04
N LEU A 107 4.33 5.30 17.73
CA LEU A 107 5.02 4.04 18.02
C LEU A 107 4.26 3.23 19.05
N GLU A 108 4.18 1.93 18.79
CA GLU A 108 3.71 0.93 19.72
C GLU A 108 4.80 -0.11 19.98
N ILE A 109 4.85 -0.58 21.21
CA ILE A 109 5.73 -1.63 21.68
C ILE A 109 4.86 -2.74 22.23
N ASN A 110 4.95 -3.95 21.67
CA ASN A 110 4.11 -5.08 22.05
C ASN A 110 2.61 -4.68 22.10
N GLU A 111 2.13 -3.99 21.04
CA GLU A 111 0.75 -3.51 20.87
C GLU A 111 0.29 -2.44 21.88
N LEU A 112 1.17 -1.89 22.69
CA LEU A 112 0.88 -0.79 23.61
C LEU A 112 1.56 0.49 23.15
N PRO A 113 0.87 1.65 23.24
CA PRO A 113 1.47 2.94 22.88
C PRO A 113 2.79 3.16 23.62
N PHE A 114 3.79 3.72 22.95
CA PHE A 114 5.09 4.02 23.56
C PHE A 114 4.99 4.92 24.81
N THR A 115 3.95 5.75 24.89
CA THR A 115 3.65 6.61 26.06
C THR A 115 3.05 5.85 27.23
N HIS A 116 2.82 4.54 27.10
CA HIS A 116 2.25 3.73 28.17
C HIS A 116 3.20 3.70 29.37
N ALA A 117 2.65 3.81 30.59
CA ALA A 117 3.43 3.92 31.85
C ALA A 117 4.41 2.74 32.06
N LYS A 118 4.11 1.55 31.53
CA LYS A 118 4.99 0.38 31.56
C LYS A 118 6.36 0.63 30.87
N TYR A 119 6.44 1.59 29.95
CA TYR A 119 7.64 1.94 29.21
C TYR A 119 8.27 3.23 29.69
N SER A 120 7.87 3.76 30.88
CA SER A 120 8.50 4.92 31.49
C SER A 120 9.96 4.63 31.79
N GLY A 121 10.85 5.43 31.28
CA GLY A 121 12.29 5.22 31.40
C GLY A 121 12.96 4.63 30.15
N LEU A 122 12.18 4.23 29.15
CA LEU A 122 12.70 3.93 27.81
C LEU A 122 13.07 5.24 27.12
N ILE A 123 14.30 5.30 26.64
CA ILE A 123 14.83 6.52 26.04
C ILE A 123 14.81 6.39 24.53
N SER A 124 14.01 7.23 23.89
CA SER A 124 14.25 7.94 22.64
C SER A 124 14.32 7.15 21.33
N TYR A 125 13.59 7.68 20.38
CA TYR A 125 13.70 7.41 18.95
C TYR A 125 15.00 7.99 18.38
N ASN A 126 15.49 7.44 17.26
CA ASN A 126 16.65 7.95 16.55
C ASN A 126 17.93 8.01 17.39
N VAL A 127 18.25 6.91 18.05
CA VAL A 127 19.57 6.76 18.62
C VAL A 127 20.55 6.58 17.46
N TYR A 128 21.58 7.40 17.46
CA TYR A 128 22.71 7.23 16.56
C TYR A 128 23.47 5.99 17.01
N LEU A 129 23.29 4.87 16.28
CA LEU A 129 23.89 3.56 16.63
C LEU A 129 25.37 3.49 16.31
N ARG A 130 26.05 4.63 16.21
CA ARG A 130 27.44 4.71 15.80
C ARG A 130 28.35 4.08 16.86
N ASN A 131 29.09 3.05 16.48
CA ASN A 131 30.05 2.35 17.35
C ASN A 131 29.44 1.73 18.63
N VAL A 132 28.20 1.28 18.59
CA VAL A 132 27.56 0.58 19.72
C VAL A 132 28.35 -0.70 20.06
N ASN A 133 28.90 -1.36 19.04
CA ASN A 133 29.80 -2.50 19.17
C ASN A 133 30.70 -2.60 17.93
N GLU A 134 31.56 -3.62 17.88
CA GLU A 134 32.47 -3.90 16.75
C GLU A 134 31.72 -4.20 15.43
N PHE A 135 30.45 -4.61 15.48
CA PHE A 135 29.64 -4.96 14.32
C PHE A 135 28.90 -3.77 13.70
N TRP A 136 28.66 -2.68 14.46
CA TRP A 136 28.00 -1.48 13.95
C TRP A 136 28.96 -0.29 13.95
N THR A 137 29.62 -0.09 12.83
CA THR A 137 30.64 0.94 12.62
C THR A 137 30.04 2.22 11.99
N ALA A 138 30.88 3.23 11.81
CA ALA A 138 30.53 4.46 11.11
C ALA A 138 30.09 4.27 9.64
N ASP A 139 30.37 3.11 9.06
CA ASP A 139 30.02 2.76 7.68
C ASP A 139 28.58 2.25 7.55
N HIS A 140 27.97 1.79 8.65
CA HIS A 140 26.59 1.34 8.71
C HIS A 140 25.65 2.56 8.81
N ARG A 141 25.27 3.14 7.66
CA ARG A 141 24.56 4.43 7.60
C ARG A 141 23.09 4.30 7.20
N LEU A 142 22.62 3.13 6.77
CA LEU A 142 21.26 2.88 6.28
C LEU A 142 20.75 3.97 5.31
N ARG A 143 21.62 4.44 4.41
CA ARG A 143 21.26 5.49 3.44
C ARG A 143 20.24 4.98 2.43
N GLY A 144 19.24 5.82 2.14
CA GLY A 144 18.21 5.51 1.17
C GLY A 144 17.05 4.66 1.71
N VAL A 145 16.96 4.48 3.03
CA VAL A 145 15.84 3.82 3.70
C VAL A 145 15.37 4.65 4.90
N ALA A 146 14.08 4.54 5.22
CA ALA A 146 13.52 5.09 6.45
C ALA A 146 13.69 4.05 7.57
N PHE A 147 14.30 4.43 8.67
CA PHE A 147 14.56 3.52 9.78
C PHE A 147 14.39 4.19 11.14
N LEU A 148 14.22 3.37 12.17
CA LEU A 148 14.26 3.76 13.58
C LEU A 148 15.51 3.15 14.22
N GLY A 149 16.30 3.98 14.91
CA GLY A 149 17.31 3.54 15.86
C GLY A 149 16.76 3.70 17.27
N MET A 150 16.79 2.64 18.05
CA MET A 150 16.16 2.62 19.39
C MET A 150 17.12 2.04 20.41
N ARG A 151 17.00 2.54 21.65
CA ARG A 151 17.66 2.01 22.82
C ARG A 151 16.62 1.79 23.90
N PHE A 152 16.54 0.57 24.42
CA PHE A 152 15.64 0.21 25.51
C PHE A 152 16.47 -0.15 26.74
N LYS A 153 16.12 0.41 27.89
CA LYS A 153 16.66 -0.05 29.15
C LYS A 153 15.93 -1.35 29.53
N TRP A 154 16.70 -2.35 30.00
CA TRP A 154 16.12 -3.59 30.45
C TRP A 154 15.17 -3.37 31.61
N ASP A 155 14.00 -3.94 31.51
CA ASP A 155 12.97 -3.96 32.54
C ASP A 155 12.27 -5.32 32.46
N GLU A 156 12.42 -6.13 33.50
CA GLU A 156 11.89 -7.50 33.54
C GLU A 156 10.36 -7.54 33.48
N GLU A 157 9.69 -6.51 34.01
CA GLU A 157 8.22 -6.40 33.97
C GLU A 157 7.71 -5.93 32.59
N ALA A 158 8.53 -5.17 31.88
CA ALA A 158 8.17 -4.59 30.59
C ALA A 158 8.49 -5.52 29.40
N PHE A 159 9.59 -6.27 29.48
CA PHE A 159 10.13 -7.05 28.36
C PHE A 159 10.42 -8.50 28.72
N ALA A 160 9.66 -9.43 28.14
CA ALA A 160 9.99 -10.87 28.21
C ALA A 160 11.08 -11.27 27.18
N GLY A 161 11.51 -10.36 26.30
CA GLY A 161 12.47 -10.58 25.24
C GLY A 161 12.64 -9.33 24.35
N VAL A 162 13.15 -9.51 23.14
CA VAL A 162 13.23 -8.42 22.15
C VAL A 162 11.81 -7.97 21.79
N PRO A 163 11.44 -6.69 22.04
CA PRO A 163 10.08 -6.23 21.83
C PRO A 163 9.72 -6.13 20.34
N ASP A 164 8.46 -6.38 20.01
CA ASP A 164 7.90 -6.01 18.73
C ASP A 164 7.56 -4.52 18.72
N VAL A 165 8.05 -3.80 17.71
CA VAL A 165 7.86 -2.37 17.57
C VAL A 165 7.12 -2.09 16.27
N THR A 166 6.02 -1.39 16.35
CA THR A 166 5.28 -0.89 15.19
C THR A 166 5.21 0.62 15.18
N ALA A 167 5.12 1.20 14.00
CA ALA A 167 5.01 2.65 13.83
C ALA A 167 3.99 2.99 12.74
N LEU A 168 3.29 4.09 12.91
CA LEU A 168 2.45 4.68 11.88
C LEU A 168 3.35 5.51 10.94
N VAL A 169 3.40 5.10 9.67
CA VAL A 169 4.26 5.72 8.67
C VAL A 169 3.41 6.40 7.62
N LYS A 170 3.57 7.71 7.45
CA LYS A 170 3.17 8.42 6.23
C LYS A 170 4.28 8.21 5.21
N GLY A 171 3.98 7.45 4.18
CA GLY A 171 4.93 6.94 3.21
C GLY A 171 5.50 8.00 2.28
N LYS A 172 5.70 7.63 1.04
CA LYS A 172 6.43 8.43 0.06
C LYS A 172 5.78 9.76 -0.28
N LYS A 173 6.65 10.76 -0.51
CA LYS A 173 6.27 12.00 -1.21
C LYS A 173 6.21 11.72 -2.70
N LEU A 174 5.13 12.13 -3.34
CA LEU A 174 4.81 11.84 -4.73
C LEU A 174 4.80 13.12 -5.55
N TYR A 175 5.33 13.05 -6.77
CA TYR A 175 5.23 14.15 -7.72
C TYR A 175 3.83 14.21 -8.32
N ASP A 176 3.18 15.36 -8.22
CA ASP A 176 1.88 15.64 -8.82
C ASP A 176 2.05 16.51 -10.08
N PRO A 177 1.79 15.99 -11.28
CA PRO A 177 1.93 16.75 -12.51
C PRO A 177 0.92 17.89 -12.63
N ARG A 178 -0.20 17.87 -11.89
CA ARG A 178 -1.20 18.93 -11.88
C ARG A 178 -0.68 20.22 -11.24
N THR A 179 0.21 20.09 -10.25
CA THR A 179 0.78 21.21 -9.48
C THR A 179 2.27 21.38 -9.70
N ALA A 180 2.92 20.46 -10.42
CA ALA A 180 4.36 20.38 -10.63
C ALA A 180 5.15 20.39 -9.29
N SER A 181 4.60 19.79 -8.25
CA SER A 181 5.20 19.74 -6.91
C SER A 181 5.27 18.32 -6.37
N THR A 182 6.18 18.11 -5.41
CA THR A 182 6.33 16.84 -4.72
C THR A 182 5.91 17.01 -3.26
N ALA A 183 4.90 16.25 -2.84
CA ALA A 183 4.36 16.25 -1.49
C ALA A 183 3.82 14.87 -1.12
N TRP A 184 3.58 14.65 0.17
CA TRP A 184 2.89 13.44 0.59
C TRP A 184 1.46 13.38 -0.01
N SER A 185 1.09 12.21 -0.49
CA SER A 185 -0.22 11.97 -1.07
C SER A 185 -0.61 10.51 -0.96
N ASP A 186 -1.90 10.28 -0.71
CA ASP A 186 -2.57 8.99 -0.73
C ASP A 186 -3.34 8.75 -2.04
N ASN A 187 -3.10 9.58 -3.07
CA ASN A 187 -3.78 9.46 -4.36
C ASN A 187 -3.25 8.29 -5.17
N PRO A 188 -4.10 7.29 -5.53
CA PRO A 188 -3.65 6.09 -6.23
C PRO A 188 -2.99 6.35 -7.57
N ALA A 189 -3.44 7.36 -8.32
CA ALA A 189 -2.87 7.69 -9.62
C ALA A 189 -1.41 8.17 -9.48
N LEU A 190 -1.12 8.96 -8.44
CA LEU A 190 0.24 9.42 -8.15
C LEU A 190 1.13 8.27 -7.67
N CYS A 191 0.60 7.33 -6.87
CA CYS A 191 1.30 6.12 -6.46
C CYS A 191 1.68 5.26 -7.68
N ILE A 192 0.76 5.06 -8.62
CA ILE A 192 1.00 4.32 -9.86
C ILE A 192 2.06 5.01 -10.72
N ARG A 193 2.03 6.34 -10.82
CA ARG A 193 3.04 7.11 -11.55
C ARG A 193 4.44 6.92 -10.98
N ASP A 194 4.58 7.07 -9.66
CA ASP A 194 5.85 6.85 -8.98
C ASP A 194 6.34 5.43 -9.21
N TYR A 195 5.48 4.43 -9.05
CA TYR A 195 5.84 3.03 -9.27
C TYR A 195 6.26 2.72 -10.71
N LEU A 196 5.69 3.39 -11.70
CA LEU A 196 6.09 3.25 -13.11
C LEU A 196 7.41 3.91 -13.41
N THR A 197 7.72 5.06 -12.80
CA THR A 197 8.90 5.86 -13.12
C THR A 197 10.11 5.57 -12.23
N ASN A 198 9.91 5.01 -11.04
CA ASN A 198 10.98 4.75 -10.11
C ASN A 198 11.92 3.66 -10.64
N THR A 199 13.24 3.96 -10.64
CA THR A 199 14.27 3.05 -11.18
C THR A 199 14.75 2.01 -10.17
N ARG A 200 14.48 2.19 -8.87
CA ARG A 200 15.00 1.32 -7.82
C ARG A 200 14.05 0.17 -7.50
N TYR A 201 12.76 0.46 -7.32
CA TYR A 201 11.76 -0.53 -6.93
C TYR A 201 10.59 -0.64 -7.92
N GLY A 202 10.51 0.25 -8.88
CA GLY A 202 9.47 0.33 -9.88
C GLY A 202 9.93 -0.11 -11.26
N LYS A 203 9.16 0.24 -12.27
CA LYS A 203 9.43 -0.16 -13.66
C LYS A 203 10.57 0.62 -14.31
N GLY A 204 10.93 1.81 -13.80
CA GLY A 204 12.01 2.65 -14.31
C GLY A 204 11.71 3.25 -15.68
N LEU A 205 10.46 3.52 -16.02
CA LEU A 205 10.09 4.17 -17.28
C LEU A 205 10.55 5.62 -17.29
N ALA A 206 10.97 6.08 -18.47
CA ALA A 206 11.15 7.51 -18.69
C ALA A 206 9.83 8.26 -18.47
N VAL A 207 9.88 9.47 -17.91
CA VAL A 207 8.67 10.29 -17.66
C VAL A 207 7.88 10.53 -18.95
N SER A 208 8.57 10.67 -20.10
CA SER A 208 7.95 10.84 -21.42
C SER A 208 7.13 9.64 -21.89
N ALA A 209 7.30 8.46 -21.27
CA ALA A 209 6.52 7.26 -21.56
C ALA A 209 5.16 7.24 -20.81
N ILE A 210 4.87 8.26 -20.01
CA ILE A 210 3.60 8.40 -19.28
C ILE A 210 2.88 9.65 -19.80
N ASP A 211 1.61 9.51 -20.11
CA ASP A 211 0.73 10.63 -20.41
C ASP A 211 0.31 11.31 -19.08
N ASP A 212 1.07 12.35 -18.69
CA ASP A 212 0.82 13.10 -17.46
C ASP A 212 -0.49 13.88 -17.49
N VAL A 213 -1.07 14.17 -18.68
CA VAL A 213 -2.39 14.79 -18.79
C VAL A 213 -3.50 13.81 -18.43
N ALA A 214 -3.46 12.61 -19.02
CA ALA A 214 -4.40 11.54 -18.68
C ALA A 214 -4.27 11.13 -17.22
N LEU A 215 -3.05 11.08 -16.70
CA LEU A 215 -2.79 10.78 -15.29
C LEU A 215 -3.34 11.88 -14.36
N GLY A 216 -3.22 13.15 -14.72
CA GLY A 216 -3.80 14.27 -13.98
C GLY A 216 -5.32 14.21 -13.90
N ILE A 217 -5.98 13.80 -14.99
CA ILE A 217 -7.44 13.58 -15.02
C ILE A 217 -7.80 12.41 -14.09
N ALA A 218 -7.05 11.30 -14.15
CA ALA A 218 -7.24 10.15 -13.27
C ALA A 218 -7.03 10.53 -11.79
N ALA A 219 -6.00 11.31 -11.49
CA ALA A 219 -5.72 11.78 -10.14
C ALA A 219 -6.85 12.69 -9.60
N THR A 220 -7.37 13.57 -10.43
CA THR A 220 -8.52 14.43 -10.08
C THR A 220 -9.75 13.56 -9.79
N LYS A 221 -9.98 12.54 -10.60
CA LYS A 221 -11.09 11.60 -10.39
C LYS A 221 -10.97 10.82 -9.08
N CYS A 222 -9.75 10.42 -8.69
CA CYS A 222 -9.50 9.77 -7.40
C CYS A 222 -9.80 10.71 -6.23
N ASP A 223 -9.52 12.00 -6.38
CA ASP A 223 -9.76 13.03 -5.35
C ASP A 223 -11.22 13.54 -5.34
N ASP A 224 -12.12 13.04 -6.22
CA ASP A 224 -13.54 13.40 -6.19
C ASP A 224 -14.11 13.18 -4.79
N SER A 225 -14.84 14.17 -4.30
CA SER A 225 -15.50 14.10 -3.00
C SER A 225 -16.74 13.23 -3.06
N VAL A 226 -16.80 12.22 -2.19
CA VAL A 226 -17.96 11.32 -2.08
C VAL A 226 -18.47 11.29 -0.64
N THR A 227 -19.79 11.15 -0.50
CA THR A 227 -20.40 10.89 0.80
C THR A 227 -20.43 9.39 1.05
N GLU A 228 -19.76 8.93 2.09
CA GLU A 228 -19.59 7.51 2.39
C GLU A 228 -20.92 6.80 2.69
N TYR A 229 -21.83 7.48 3.36
CA TYR A 229 -23.22 7.02 3.62
C TYR A 229 -24.14 8.23 3.83
N THR A 230 -25.45 8.03 3.81
CA THR A 230 -26.42 9.12 4.01
C THR A 230 -26.21 9.80 5.36
N GLY A 231 -25.84 11.08 5.33
CA GLY A 231 -25.50 11.86 6.53
C GLY A 231 -24.10 11.59 7.09
N GLY A 232 -23.26 10.84 6.37
CA GLY A 232 -21.91 10.48 6.76
C GLY A 232 -20.85 11.49 6.40
N ALA A 233 -19.61 11.17 6.74
CA ALA A 233 -18.45 11.96 6.39
C ALA A 233 -18.26 12.03 4.88
N THR A 234 -17.62 13.11 4.43
CA THR A 234 -17.18 13.28 3.05
C THR A 234 -15.73 12.83 2.96
N GLY A 235 -15.45 11.90 2.06
CA GLY A 235 -14.10 11.38 1.80
C GLY A 235 -13.73 11.49 0.33
N LYS A 236 -12.53 11.05 -0.02
CA LYS A 236 -12.09 10.87 -1.40
C LYS A 236 -12.70 9.61 -2.00
N LEU A 237 -12.95 9.64 -3.31
CA LEU A 237 -13.46 8.48 -4.03
C LEU A 237 -12.50 7.28 -3.92
N PHE A 238 -11.20 7.52 -4.08
CA PHE A 238 -10.16 6.51 -3.93
C PHE A 238 -8.97 7.05 -3.16
N THR A 239 -8.50 6.24 -2.20
CA THR A 239 -7.24 6.42 -1.49
C THR A 239 -6.38 5.17 -1.66
N CYS A 240 -5.07 5.33 -1.54
CA CYS A 240 -4.10 4.25 -1.60
C CYS A 240 -3.18 4.31 -0.37
N ASN A 241 -3.30 3.31 0.50
CA ASN A 241 -2.51 3.16 1.72
C ASN A 241 -1.79 1.80 1.67
N ALA A 242 -0.83 1.66 0.77
CA ALA A 242 -0.23 0.39 0.39
C ALA A 242 1.14 0.16 1.02
N VAL A 243 1.39 -1.09 1.43
CA VAL A 243 2.73 -1.61 1.71
C VAL A 243 3.10 -2.57 0.58
N LEU A 244 3.91 -2.12 -0.37
CA LEU A 244 4.31 -2.92 -1.51
C LEU A 244 5.51 -3.78 -1.18
N ASP A 245 5.36 -5.08 -1.35
CA ASP A 245 6.43 -6.05 -1.24
C ASP A 245 7.29 -6.00 -2.52
N THR A 246 8.55 -5.59 -2.36
CA THR A 246 9.49 -5.49 -3.49
C THR A 246 9.99 -6.86 -3.99
N SER A 247 9.66 -7.96 -3.31
CA SER A 247 9.90 -9.32 -3.78
C SER A 247 8.89 -9.79 -4.83
N LYS A 248 7.70 -9.17 -4.87
CA LYS A 248 6.65 -9.48 -5.84
C LYS A 248 7.02 -8.91 -7.22
N THR A 249 6.45 -9.49 -8.27
CA THR A 249 6.69 -8.97 -9.62
C THR A 249 6.14 -7.56 -9.77
N LEU A 250 6.75 -6.76 -10.66
CA LEU A 250 6.26 -5.42 -10.98
C LEU A 250 4.80 -5.42 -11.44
N PHE A 251 4.43 -6.46 -12.17
CA PHE A 251 3.08 -6.63 -12.69
C PHE A 251 2.05 -6.89 -11.57
N ASP A 252 2.40 -7.75 -10.60
CA ASP A 252 1.51 -8.07 -9.48
C ASP A 252 1.27 -6.83 -8.61
N ASN A 253 2.33 -6.09 -8.27
CA ASN A 253 2.21 -4.86 -7.50
C ASN A 253 1.42 -3.78 -8.25
N LEU A 254 1.65 -3.64 -9.57
CA LEU A 254 0.90 -2.69 -10.39
C LEU A 254 -0.59 -3.05 -10.46
N ASN A 255 -0.91 -4.34 -10.61
CA ASN A 255 -2.30 -4.81 -10.65
C ASN A 255 -3.03 -4.56 -9.34
N ILE A 256 -2.38 -4.74 -8.18
CA ILE A 256 -2.97 -4.45 -6.87
C ILE A 256 -3.28 -2.95 -6.75
N LEU A 257 -2.36 -2.07 -7.18
CA LEU A 257 -2.58 -0.62 -7.18
C LEU A 257 -3.73 -0.23 -8.11
N LEU A 258 -3.78 -0.78 -9.33
CA LEU A 258 -4.85 -0.52 -10.30
C LEU A 258 -6.20 -1.04 -9.80
N LEU A 259 -6.23 -2.21 -9.17
CA LEU A 259 -7.47 -2.77 -8.64
C LEU A 259 -8.06 -1.88 -7.54
N GLY A 260 -7.21 -1.35 -6.66
CA GLY A 260 -7.63 -0.49 -5.55
C GLY A 260 -8.38 0.78 -5.99
N CYS A 261 -8.08 1.32 -7.16
CA CYS A 261 -8.74 2.51 -7.70
C CYS A 261 -9.62 2.23 -8.94
N ARG A 262 -9.89 0.96 -9.27
CA ARG A 262 -10.59 0.58 -10.50
C ARG A 262 -9.90 1.15 -11.75
N GLY A 263 -8.56 1.23 -11.70
CA GLY A 263 -7.75 1.76 -12.77
C GLY A 263 -7.46 0.75 -13.87
N PHE A 264 -7.21 1.23 -15.05
CA PHE A 264 -6.63 0.46 -16.15
C PHE A 264 -5.62 1.33 -16.90
N LEU A 265 -4.57 0.68 -17.41
CA LEU A 265 -3.40 1.36 -17.94
C LEU A 265 -3.15 0.90 -19.39
N PRO A 266 -3.91 1.40 -20.37
CA PRO A 266 -3.64 1.14 -21.77
C PRO A 266 -2.31 1.77 -22.20
N TYR A 267 -1.62 1.09 -23.11
CA TYR A 267 -0.44 1.62 -23.80
C TYR A 267 -0.85 1.98 -25.22
N SER A 268 -0.71 3.25 -25.57
CA SER A 268 -1.12 3.78 -26.84
C SER A 268 -0.24 4.94 -27.26
N GLN A 269 0.07 5.05 -28.56
CA GLN A 269 0.89 6.11 -29.13
C GLN A 269 2.26 6.31 -28.41
N GLY A 270 2.83 5.23 -27.88
CA GLY A 270 4.13 5.28 -27.20
C GLY A 270 4.06 5.67 -25.73
N GLN A 271 2.87 5.86 -25.15
CA GLN A 271 2.68 6.27 -23.76
C GLN A 271 1.68 5.39 -23.01
N TYR A 272 1.87 5.27 -21.71
CA TYR A 272 0.92 4.68 -20.78
C TYR A 272 -0.09 5.76 -20.33
N ARG A 273 -1.37 5.44 -20.44
CA ARG A 273 -2.48 6.34 -20.08
C ARG A 273 -3.29 5.73 -18.96
N LEU A 274 -3.21 6.30 -17.77
CA LEU A 274 -4.04 5.84 -16.66
C LEU A 274 -5.47 6.35 -16.84
N LYS A 275 -6.42 5.43 -16.78
CA LYS A 275 -7.87 5.74 -16.79
C LYS A 275 -8.52 5.10 -15.56
N ILE A 276 -9.39 5.82 -14.91
CA ILE A 276 -10.21 5.33 -13.79
C ILE A 276 -11.59 4.97 -14.33
N ASP A 277 -12.04 3.76 -14.00
CA ASP A 277 -13.36 3.31 -14.41
C ASP A 277 -14.47 4.12 -13.73
N GLY A 278 -15.41 4.54 -14.51
CA GLY A 278 -16.54 5.33 -14.05
C GLY A 278 -17.54 5.59 -15.18
N SER A 279 -18.67 6.16 -14.84
CA SER A 279 -19.65 6.61 -15.85
C SER A 279 -19.06 7.79 -16.61
N SER A 280 -19.00 7.66 -17.93
CA SER A 280 -18.64 8.74 -18.85
C SER A 280 -19.62 8.78 -20.01
N ALA A 281 -19.77 9.95 -20.62
CA ALA A 281 -20.53 10.08 -21.83
C ALA A 281 -19.89 9.25 -22.96
N SER A 282 -20.72 8.70 -23.86
CA SER A 282 -20.23 8.02 -25.06
C SER A 282 -19.44 9.01 -25.91
N GLN A 283 -18.21 8.68 -26.21
CA GLN A 283 -17.31 9.52 -27.02
C GLN A 283 -17.43 9.22 -28.50
N PHE A 284 -17.85 8.00 -28.84
CA PHE A 284 -17.96 7.57 -30.23
C PHE A 284 -19.11 6.57 -30.40
N ALA A 285 -19.89 6.69 -31.46
CA ALA A 285 -20.92 5.76 -31.84
C ALA A 285 -20.45 4.91 -33.03
N PHE A 286 -20.25 3.62 -32.80
CA PHE A 286 -19.93 2.70 -33.88
C PHE A 286 -21.16 2.50 -34.78
N THR A 287 -20.97 2.67 -36.08
CA THR A 287 -21.93 2.29 -37.12
C THR A 287 -21.40 1.09 -37.91
N THR A 288 -22.23 0.52 -38.74
CA THR A 288 -21.84 -0.58 -39.66
C THR A 288 -20.65 -0.21 -40.56
N ASP A 289 -20.49 1.07 -40.90
CA ASP A 289 -19.42 1.57 -41.76
C ASP A 289 -18.05 1.58 -41.05
N HIS A 290 -18.07 1.60 -39.72
CA HIS A 290 -16.83 1.57 -38.90
C HIS A 290 -16.39 0.13 -38.57
N ILE A 291 -17.26 -0.88 -38.82
CA ILE A 291 -16.99 -2.26 -38.41
C ILE A 291 -16.51 -3.08 -39.63
N ILE A 292 -15.34 -3.68 -39.49
CA ILE A 292 -14.74 -4.54 -40.51
C ILE A 292 -15.04 -6.01 -40.15
N GLY A 293 -15.90 -6.65 -40.96
CA GLY A 293 -16.27 -8.07 -40.78
C GLY A 293 -17.38 -8.27 -39.75
N GLY A 294 -17.29 -9.33 -38.95
CA GLY A 294 -18.34 -9.73 -38.02
C GLY A 294 -18.07 -9.22 -36.59
N ILE A 295 -19.15 -9.16 -35.82
CA ILE A 295 -19.10 -8.90 -34.37
C ILE A 295 -19.05 -10.27 -33.67
N SER A 296 -18.03 -10.51 -32.83
CA SER A 296 -18.03 -11.68 -31.96
C SER A 296 -18.57 -11.26 -30.57
N ILE A 297 -19.58 -12.01 -30.10
CA ILE A 297 -20.16 -11.80 -28.78
C ILE A 297 -19.88 -13.06 -27.95
N GLN A 298 -19.22 -12.88 -26.83
CA GLN A 298 -18.92 -13.94 -25.88
C GLN A 298 -19.53 -13.60 -24.52
N GLY A 299 -20.38 -14.45 -24.00
CA GLY A 299 -20.86 -14.39 -22.63
C GLY A 299 -19.81 -14.97 -21.66
N GLU A 300 -19.82 -14.54 -20.42
CA GLU A 300 -19.00 -15.13 -19.38
C GLU A 300 -19.53 -16.51 -18.96
N SER A 301 -18.60 -17.34 -18.46
CA SER A 301 -18.95 -18.63 -17.90
C SER A 301 -19.73 -18.49 -16.60
N LYS A 302 -20.64 -19.44 -16.32
CA LYS A 302 -21.31 -19.51 -15.01
C LYS A 302 -20.33 -19.64 -13.85
N SER A 303 -19.14 -20.21 -14.08
CA SER A 303 -18.07 -20.31 -13.08
C SER A 303 -17.45 -18.96 -12.70
N ASP A 304 -17.66 -17.94 -13.50
CA ASP A 304 -17.08 -16.61 -13.30
C ASP A 304 -18.10 -15.60 -12.74
N LYS A 305 -19.32 -16.07 -12.50
CA LYS A 305 -20.41 -15.28 -11.95
C LYS A 305 -20.45 -15.39 -10.44
N TYR A 306 -20.59 -14.25 -9.79
CA TYR A 306 -20.70 -14.16 -8.32
C TYR A 306 -22.06 -13.61 -7.92
N ASN A 307 -22.53 -13.98 -6.71
CA ASN A 307 -23.67 -13.36 -6.04
C ASN A 307 -23.32 -12.82 -4.64
N ARG A 308 -22.07 -13.02 -4.21
CA ARG A 308 -21.48 -12.38 -3.03
C ARG A 308 -20.01 -12.14 -3.29
N VAL A 309 -19.54 -10.94 -2.99
CA VAL A 309 -18.12 -10.60 -3.01
C VAL A 309 -17.72 -10.08 -1.63
N THR A 310 -16.65 -10.62 -1.09
CA THR A 310 -16.05 -10.22 0.17
C THR A 310 -14.68 -9.62 -0.12
N VAL A 311 -14.44 -8.39 0.33
CA VAL A 311 -13.14 -7.72 0.26
C VAL A 311 -12.57 -7.66 1.66
N LYS A 312 -11.39 -8.27 1.85
CA LYS A 312 -10.59 -8.14 3.07
C LYS A 312 -9.65 -6.95 2.94
N PHE A 313 -9.58 -6.14 3.96
CA PHE A 313 -8.72 -4.95 3.98
C PHE A 313 -8.25 -4.67 5.42
N PRO A 314 -7.09 -3.99 5.62
CA PRO A 314 -6.63 -3.55 6.92
C PRO A 314 -7.44 -2.33 7.38
N ASN A 315 -8.06 -2.41 8.56
CA ASN A 315 -8.91 -1.36 9.11
C ASN A 315 -8.16 -0.55 10.19
N PRO A 316 -7.90 0.75 9.97
CA PRO A 316 -7.27 1.61 10.98
C PRO A 316 -8.05 1.68 12.29
N ASP A 317 -9.39 1.70 12.23
CA ASP A 317 -10.27 1.76 13.41
C ASP A 317 -10.24 0.47 14.24
N ALA A 318 -9.81 -0.64 13.63
CA ALA A 318 -9.61 -1.93 14.29
C ALA A 318 -8.11 -2.20 14.58
N ASN A 319 -7.34 -1.17 14.87
CA ASN A 319 -5.89 -1.25 15.09
C ASN A 319 -5.14 -1.94 13.94
N TRP A 320 -5.50 -1.60 12.70
CA TRP A 320 -4.92 -2.14 11.48
C TRP A 320 -5.07 -3.66 11.29
N GLN A 321 -5.96 -4.27 12.08
CA GLN A 321 -6.30 -5.68 11.89
C GLN A 321 -7.14 -5.87 10.62
N PRO A 322 -7.09 -7.06 10.01
CA PRO A 322 -7.93 -7.38 8.87
C PRO A 322 -9.42 -7.27 9.19
N ASP A 323 -10.14 -6.57 8.34
CA ASP A 323 -11.60 -6.44 8.37
C ASP A 323 -12.18 -6.81 7.01
N THR A 324 -13.49 -6.96 6.93
CA THR A 324 -14.18 -7.43 5.72
C THR A 324 -15.32 -6.50 5.33
N ALA A 325 -15.36 -6.15 4.05
CA ALA A 325 -16.49 -5.50 3.41
C ALA A 325 -17.21 -6.48 2.48
N ILE A 326 -18.50 -6.67 2.68
CA ILE A 326 -19.32 -7.66 1.95
C ILE A 326 -20.36 -6.93 1.10
N TRP A 327 -20.52 -7.37 -0.14
CA TRP A 327 -21.60 -6.95 -1.01
C TRP A 327 -22.23 -8.17 -1.73
N PRO A 328 -23.60 -8.29 -1.80
CA PRO A 328 -24.60 -7.48 -1.08
C PRO A 328 -24.55 -7.68 0.43
N ALA A 329 -25.14 -6.72 1.16
CA ALA A 329 -25.24 -6.86 2.61
C ALA A 329 -26.11 -8.07 2.96
N ALA A 330 -25.73 -8.80 4.01
CA ALA A 330 -26.45 -9.98 4.46
C ALA A 330 -27.92 -9.65 4.79
N GLY A 331 -28.85 -10.44 4.27
CA GLY A 331 -30.28 -10.25 4.44
C GLY A 331 -30.89 -9.12 3.59
N SER A 332 -30.11 -8.52 2.68
CA SER A 332 -30.63 -7.48 1.78
C SER A 332 -31.54 -8.06 0.69
N THR A 333 -32.33 -7.18 0.09
CA THR A 333 -33.19 -7.54 -1.07
C THR A 333 -32.35 -7.99 -2.24
N GLU A 334 -31.20 -7.36 -2.45
CA GLU A 334 -30.27 -7.70 -3.54
C GLU A 334 -29.66 -9.10 -3.33
N GLU A 335 -29.25 -9.44 -2.11
CA GLU A 335 -28.74 -10.77 -1.81
C GLU A 335 -29.80 -11.85 -2.09
N THR A 336 -31.01 -11.62 -1.58
CA THR A 336 -32.15 -12.55 -1.78
C THR A 336 -32.46 -12.73 -3.26
N ALA A 337 -32.48 -11.66 -4.04
CA ALA A 337 -32.73 -11.70 -5.49
C ALA A 337 -31.64 -12.46 -6.24
N TYR A 338 -30.37 -12.25 -5.90
CA TYR A 338 -29.26 -12.95 -6.55
C TYR A 338 -29.22 -14.44 -6.21
N LEU A 339 -29.47 -14.79 -4.94
CA LEU A 339 -29.55 -16.19 -4.52
C LEU A 339 -30.73 -16.92 -5.18
N ALA A 340 -31.89 -16.26 -5.30
CA ALA A 340 -33.05 -16.83 -5.99
C ALA A 340 -32.78 -17.05 -7.49
N ALA A 341 -32.05 -16.15 -8.14
CA ALA A 341 -31.71 -16.25 -9.55
C ALA A 341 -30.66 -17.35 -9.84
N ASP A 342 -29.71 -17.55 -8.93
CA ASP A 342 -28.59 -18.48 -9.15
C ASP A 342 -28.81 -19.86 -8.50
N GLY A 343 -29.70 -19.96 -7.49
CA GLY A 343 -30.03 -21.19 -6.77
C GLY A 343 -28.97 -21.66 -5.77
N VAL A 344 -27.76 -21.11 -5.82
CA VAL A 344 -26.63 -21.44 -4.94
C VAL A 344 -25.81 -20.20 -4.60
N LEU A 345 -25.10 -20.25 -3.48
CA LEU A 345 -24.16 -19.19 -3.10
C LEU A 345 -22.89 -19.30 -3.96
N LEU A 346 -22.60 -18.26 -4.74
CA LEU A 346 -21.40 -18.09 -5.54
C LEU A 346 -20.59 -16.92 -4.96
N GLN A 347 -19.67 -17.25 -4.08
CA GLN A 347 -18.89 -16.26 -3.34
C GLN A 347 -17.47 -16.12 -3.90
N GLU A 348 -17.00 -14.88 -4.04
CA GLU A 348 -15.60 -14.55 -4.30
C GLU A 348 -15.04 -13.76 -3.12
N GLU A 349 -13.81 -14.07 -2.74
CA GLU A 349 -13.08 -13.39 -1.69
C GLU A 349 -11.81 -12.76 -2.28
N ILE A 350 -11.60 -11.50 -1.99
CA ILE A 350 -10.50 -10.69 -2.51
C ILE A 350 -9.81 -10.00 -1.34
N GLU A 351 -8.50 -10.11 -1.29
CA GLU A 351 -7.67 -9.45 -0.30
C GLU A 351 -6.96 -8.25 -0.92
N LEU A 352 -7.11 -7.08 -0.31
CA LEU A 352 -6.58 -5.81 -0.80
C LEU A 352 -5.91 -5.01 0.31
N ASP A 353 -4.59 -5.06 0.33
CA ASP A 353 -3.76 -4.30 1.27
C ASP A 353 -3.61 -2.81 0.92
N THR A 354 -4.12 -2.39 -0.22
CA THR A 354 -4.02 -0.99 -0.70
C THR A 354 -5.15 -0.10 -0.23
N ILE A 355 -6.23 -0.69 0.28
CA ILE A 355 -7.44 0.00 0.72
C ILE A 355 -7.53 -0.12 2.23
N THR A 356 -7.85 0.99 2.90
CA THR A 356 -8.04 1.04 4.36
C THR A 356 -9.41 1.59 4.75
N ASN A 357 -10.23 1.98 3.75
CA ASN A 357 -11.56 2.52 3.95
C ASN A 357 -12.63 1.46 3.64
N TYR A 358 -13.51 1.18 4.61
CA TYR A 358 -14.61 0.23 4.47
C TYR A 358 -15.52 0.54 3.29
N TYR A 359 -15.87 1.80 3.06
CA TYR A 359 -16.80 2.19 2.00
C TYR A 359 -16.20 2.04 0.61
N GLN A 360 -14.92 2.32 0.46
CA GLN A 360 -14.16 2.05 -0.77
C GLN A 360 -14.10 0.54 -1.05
N ALA A 361 -13.82 -0.28 -0.03
CA ALA A 361 -13.79 -1.74 -0.14
C ALA A 361 -15.17 -2.31 -0.52
N ARG A 362 -16.25 -1.80 0.09
CA ARG A 362 -17.63 -2.19 -0.20
C ARG A 362 -18.06 -1.79 -1.62
N ASP A 363 -17.72 -0.58 -2.07
CA ASP A 363 -18.05 -0.14 -3.43
C ASP A 363 -17.30 -0.98 -4.47
N LEU A 364 -16.04 -1.32 -4.19
CA LEU A 364 -15.28 -2.23 -5.05
C LEU A 364 -15.93 -3.63 -5.11
N ALA A 365 -16.36 -4.19 -3.97
CA ALA A 365 -17.08 -5.46 -3.93
C ALA A 365 -18.35 -5.40 -4.80
N ARG A 366 -19.12 -4.31 -4.70
CA ARG A 366 -20.31 -4.06 -5.50
C ARG A 366 -20.02 -4.05 -7.00
N ILE A 367 -19.01 -3.29 -7.41
CA ILE A 367 -18.66 -3.17 -8.84
C ILE A 367 -18.14 -4.49 -9.41
N LEU A 368 -17.33 -5.22 -8.66
CA LEU A 368 -16.82 -6.53 -9.08
C LEU A 368 -17.95 -7.54 -9.27
N LEU A 369 -18.91 -7.56 -8.33
CA LEU A 369 -20.11 -8.41 -8.45
C LEU A 369 -20.92 -8.02 -9.69
N LEU A 370 -21.23 -6.75 -9.87
CA LEU A 370 -22.03 -6.28 -11.01
C LEU A 370 -21.34 -6.61 -12.35
N ARG A 371 -20.02 -6.48 -12.42
CA ARG A 371 -19.24 -6.86 -13.60
C ARG A 371 -19.33 -8.35 -13.89
N SER A 372 -19.20 -9.21 -12.87
CA SER A 372 -19.31 -10.65 -13.04
C SER A 372 -20.70 -11.10 -13.50
N ARG A 373 -21.73 -10.30 -13.24
CA ARG A 373 -23.11 -10.64 -13.64
C ARG A 373 -23.51 -10.09 -15.00
N ASN A 374 -22.88 -9.02 -15.46
CA ASN A 374 -23.17 -8.35 -16.74
C ASN A 374 -22.07 -8.58 -17.78
N GLY A 375 -21.25 -9.60 -17.59
CA GLY A 375 -20.09 -9.87 -18.42
C GLY A 375 -20.47 -10.35 -19.82
N ILE A 376 -20.53 -9.41 -20.75
CA ILE A 376 -20.58 -9.68 -22.18
C ILE A 376 -19.34 -9.04 -22.80
N THR A 377 -18.51 -9.86 -23.44
CA THR A 377 -17.37 -9.36 -24.21
C THR A 377 -17.73 -9.32 -25.68
N CYS A 378 -17.69 -8.13 -26.26
CA CYS A 378 -17.86 -7.93 -27.69
C CYS A 378 -16.49 -7.67 -28.35
N GLY A 379 -16.13 -8.52 -29.31
CA GLY A 379 -14.94 -8.32 -30.15
C GLY A 379 -15.36 -7.77 -31.51
N ILE A 380 -14.86 -6.60 -31.87
CA ILE A 380 -15.08 -5.97 -33.18
C ILE A 380 -13.75 -5.56 -33.80
N LYS A 381 -13.63 -5.70 -35.11
CA LYS A 381 -12.56 -5.04 -35.87
C LYS A 381 -13.10 -3.76 -36.45
N VAL A 382 -12.36 -2.69 -36.28
CA VAL A 382 -12.80 -1.34 -36.64
C VAL A 382 -11.84 -0.66 -37.60
N THR A 383 -12.33 0.34 -38.33
CA THR A 383 -11.53 1.20 -39.19
C THR A 383 -10.61 2.11 -38.37
N SER A 384 -9.66 2.77 -39.02
CA SER A 384 -8.73 3.71 -38.35
C SER A 384 -9.42 4.91 -37.70
N GLU A 385 -10.66 5.22 -38.04
CA GLU A 385 -11.44 6.29 -37.41
C GLU A 385 -11.74 6.00 -35.94
N ALA A 386 -11.76 4.72 -35.56
CA ALA A 386 -11.92 4.33 -34.15
C ALA A 386 -10.69 4.60 -33.27
N LEU A 387 -9.55 4.97 -33.85
CA LEU A 387 -8.37 5.43 -33.09
C LEU A 387 -8.62 6.74 -32.34
N GLN A 388 -9.71 7.42 -32.60
CA GLN A 388 -10.16 8.60 -31.83
C GLN A 388 -10.70 8.24 -30.44
N LEU A 389 -10.85 6.95 -30.13
CA LEU A 389 -11.34 6.45 -28.83
C LEU A 389 -10.25 6.34 -27.76
N GLU A 390 -9.06 6.77 -28.04
CA GLU A 390 -7.93 6.71 -27.10
C GLU A 390 -7.89 7.88 -26.09
#